data_8a7778502eb7e0f1ca4fab57005bfc4f
#
_entry.id   8a7778502eb7e0f1ca4fab57005bfc4f
#
_cell.length_a   1.000
_cell.length_b   1.000
_cell.length_c   1.000
_cell.angle_alpha   90.00
_cell.angle_beta   90.00
_cell.angle_gamma   90.00
#
_symmetry.space_group_name_H-M   'P 1'
#
loop_
_entity.id
_entity.type
_entity.pdbx_description
1 polymer ?
#
loop_
_entity_poly.entity_id
_entity_poly.type
_entity_poly.pdbx_seq_one_letter_code
_entity_poly.pdbx_strand_id
1 'polypeptide(L)'
;MALHAAAEFADKDLAAPLTIVATSDEESSMAGARHLVASGRPKADYAIIGEPTGLQPIYAHKGVSMMTVTVHGAAGHSSDPSLGNNALDTMHKVMGALISFRQELAEKHQHPGFTVNVPTLNLGCMRAGDNPNRICGHAELQIDLRLLPGMDSDAVHQQLEQRCQDAAAGSNTQLTVSTLYPPVPPFESPADGNLTKMLSELSDRTPGTVAFGTEAHFLQTLGMQTVVWGPGSIDQAHQPDEYLEHAHIQPAIDTLQKVIGRFCQA
;
A
#
# COMPACT_ATOMS: atom_id res chain seq x y z
N MET A 1 5.72 9.54 -21.24
CA MET A 1 6.48 8.43 -21.90
C MET A 1 5.55 7.38 -22.49
N ALA A 2 4.57 6.84 -21.77
CA ALA A 2 3.63 5.84 -22.32
C ALA A 2 2.93 6.30 -23.60
N LEU A 3 2.35 7.52 -23.60
CA LEU A 3 1.75 8.11 -24.82
C LEU A 3 2.75 8.27 -25.96
N HIS A 4 3.98 8.65 -25.66
CA HIS A 4 5.02 8.80 -26.69
C HIS A 4 5.42 7.44 -27.29
N ALA A 5 5.60 6.43 -26.45
CA ALA A 5 5.89 5.07 -26.93
C ALA A 5 4.74 4.50 -27.77
N ALA A 6 3.49 4.72 -27.35
CA ALA A 6 2.30 4.26 -28.07
C ALA A 6 2.08 4.99 -29.41
N ALA A 7 2.50 6.26 -29.52
CA ALA A 7 2.35 7.04 -30.75
C ALA A 7 3.02 6.42 -31.98
N GLU A 8 4.12 5.64 -31.78
CA GLU A 8 4.77 4.91 -32.86
C GLU A 8 3.88 3.82 -33.47
N PHE A 9 2.85 3.39 -32.74
CA PHE A 9 1.94 2.32 -33.14
C PHE A 9 0.57 2.81 -33.59
N ALA A 10 0.34 4.15 -33.62
CA ALA A 10 -0.97 4.73 -33.90
C ALA A 10 -1.52 4.37 -35.29
N ASP A 11 -0.64 4.23 -36.29
CA ASP A 11 -1.01 3.90 -37.67
C ASP A 11 -0.64 2.44 -38.04
N LYS A 12 -0.32 1.61 -37.05
CA LYS A 12 0.03 0.19 -37.28
C LYS A 12 -1.17 -0.71 -36.96
N ASP A 13 -1.33 -1.76 -37.77
CA ASP A 13 -2.27 -2.83 -37.45
C ASP A 13 -1.74 -3.64 -36.25
N LEU A 14 -2.47 -3.61 -35.15
CA LEU A 14 -2.16 -4.36 -33.94
C LEU A 14 -2.98 -5.64 -33.88
N ALA A 15 -2.32 -6.77 -33.61
CA ALA A 15 -2.97 -8.07 -33.41
C ALA A 15 -3.71 -8.12 -32.05
N ALA A 16 -3.25 -7.36 -31.07
CA ALA A 16 -3.90 -7.19 -29.78
C ALA A 16 -4.04 -5.69 -29.43
N PRO A 17 -5.11 -5.28 -28.74
CA PRO A 17 -5.33 -3.88 -28.40
C PRO A 17 -4.30 -3.37 -27.39
N LEU A 18 -3.87 -2.12 -27.59
CA LEU A 18 -3.09 -1.34 -26.62
C LEU A 18 -4.02 -0.33 -25.93
N THR A 19 -4.04 -0.38 -24.60
CA THR A 19 -4.86 0.57 -23.81
C THR A 19 -3.94 1.35 -22.87
N ILE A 20 -4.05 2.67 -22.87
CA ILE A 20 -3.42 3.55 -21.88
C ILE A 20 -4.51 4.05 -20.95
N VAL A 21 -4.30 3.85 -19.67
CA VAL A 21 -5.23 4.27 -18.61
C VAL A 21 -4.57 5.37 -17.79
N ALA A 22 -5.29 6.45 -17.55
CA ALA A 22 -4.95 7.47 -16.58
C ALA A 22 -6.00 7.43 -15.47
N THR A 23 -5.57 7.11 -14.27
CA THR A 23 -6.42 7.03 -13.07
C THR A 23 -6.39 8.33 -12.29
N SER A 24 -7.37 8.53 -11.42
CA SER A 24 -7.43 9.64 -10.46
C SER A 24 -7.25 9.16 -9.04
N ASP A 25 -6.84 10.08 -8.15
CA ASP A 25 -6.71 9.87 -6.70
C ASP A 25 -5.75 8.72 -6.30
N GLU A 26 -4.72 8.45 -7.09
CA GLU A 26 -3.74 7.40 -6.77
C GLU A 26 -3.07 7.67 -5.42
N GLU A 27 -2.68 8.92 -5.16
CA GLU A 27 -1.98 9.39 -3.95
C GLU A 27 -2.85 9.42 -2.67
N SER A 28 -4.13 9.08 -2.77
CA SER A 28 -5.04 9.15 -1.61
C SER A 28 -5.92 7.91 -1.46
N SER A 29 -6.94 7.80 -2.29
CA SER A 29 -7.97 6.75 -2.18
C SER A 29 -7.85 5.64 -3.22
N MET A 30 -7.04 5.84 -4.27
CA MET A 30 -7.01 5.01 -5.48
C MET A 30 -8.40 4.83 -6.11
N ALA A 31 -9.23 5.89 -6.05
CA ALA A 31 -10.62 5.82 -6.51
C ALA A 31 -10.73 5.44 -7.98
N GLY A 32 -9.81 5.92 -8.83
CA GLY A 32 -9.74 5.56 -10.25
C GLY A 32 -9.56 4.05 -10.45
N ALA A 33 -8.56 3.43 -9.82
CA ALA A 33 -8.30 2.00 -9.92
C ALA A 33 -9.44 1.15 -9.35
N ARG A 34 -10.04 1.57 -8.23
CA ARG A 34 -11.22 0.92 -7.65
C ARG A 34 -12.42 0.96 -8.60
N HIS A 35 -12.61 2.08 -9.30
CA HIS A 35 -13.66 2.21 -10.33
C HIS A 35 -13.40 1.27 -11.51
N LEU A 36 -12.16 1.08 -11.95
CA LEU A 36 -11.81 0.11 -12.99
C LEU A 36 -12.25 -1.31 -12.58
N VAL A 37 -11.92 -1.73 -11.35
CA VAL A 37 -12.36 -3.04 -10.82
C VAL A 37 -13.89 -3.16 -10.80
N ALA A 38 -14.58 -2.15 -10.27
CA ALA A 38 -16.04 -2.13 -10.18
C ALA A 38 -16.71 -2.19 -11.57
N SER A 39 -16.10 -1.57 -12.59
CA SER A 39 -16.60 -1.60 -13.97
C SER A 39 -16.18 -2.85 -14.76
N GLY A 40 -15.26 -3.68 -14.23
CA GLY A 40 -14.70 -4.84 -14.92
C GLY A 40 -13.86 -4.48 -16.15
N ARG A 41 -13.24 -3.31 -16.17
CA ARG A 41 -12.45 -2.77 -17.31
C ARG A 41 -11.18 -2.07 -16.82
N PRO A 42 -10.10 -1.98 -17.66
CA PRO A 42 -9.97 -2.64 -18.98
C PRO A 42 -9.86 -4.16 -18.86
N LYS A 43 -9.90 -4.85 -20.01
CA LYS A 43 -9.54 -6.27 -20.11
C LYS A 43 -8.27 -6.38 -20.94
N ALA A 44 -7.24 -6.98 -20.38
CA ALA A 44 -5.96 -7.24 -21.02
C ALA A 44 -5.30 -8.45 -20.36
N ASP A 45 -4.33 -9.06 -21.04
CA ASP A 45 -3.51 -10.14 -20.45
C ASP A 45 -2.39 -9.59 -19.58
N TYR A 46 -1.88 -8.40 -19.92
CA TYR A 46 -0.73 -7.76 -19.28
C TYR A 46 -1.02 -6.31 -18.89
N ALA A 47 -0.42 -5.88 -17.79
CA ALA A 47 -0.46 -4.49 -17.35
C ALA A 47 0.90 -4.03 -16.81
N ILE A 48 1.26 -2.78 -17.10
CA ILE A 48 2.41 -2.09 -16.50
C ILE A 48 1.88 -0.90 -15.71
N ILE A 49 2.23 -0.84 -14.44
CA ILE A 49 1.97 0.31 -13.57
C ILE A 49 3.19 1.22 -13.60
N GLY A 50 2.98 2.49 -13.96
CA GLY A 50 4.05 3.45 -14.22
C GLY A 50 4.57 4.14 -12.97
N GLU A 51 5.33 3.45 -12.13
CA GLU A 51 5.94 3.99 -10.92
C GLU A 51 7.45 4.21 -11.06
N PRO A 52 8.07 5.08 -10.23
CA PRO A 52 9.49 5.39 -10.29
C PRO A 52 10.36 4.28 -9.70
N THR A 53 10.53 3.17 -10.44
CA THR A 53 11.26 1.98 -9.99
C THR A 53 12.72 1.92 -10.46
N GLY A 54 13.27 2.99 -11.04
CA GLY A 54 14.61 2.98 -11.63
C GLY A 54 14.74 2.02 -12.82
N LEU A 55 13.64 1.82 -13.56
CA LEU A 55 13.50 0.83 -14.63
C LEU A 55 13.67 -0.63 -14.15
N GLN A 56 13.59 -0.89 -12.86
CA GLN A 56 13.57 -2.24 -12.30
C GLN A 56 12.14 -2.81 -12.37
N PRO A 57 11.95 -4.01 -12.92
CA PRO A 57 10.66 -4.69 -12.85
C PRO A 57 10.34 -5.09 -11.41
N ILE A 58 9.23 -4.59 -10.88
CA ILE A 58 8.75 -4.92 -9.54
C ILE A 58 7.57 -5.88 -9.67
N TYR A 59 7.74 -7.09 -9.16
CA TYR A 59 6.74 -8.14 -9.24
C TYR A 59 5.87 -8.25 -7.99
N ALA A 60 6.24 -7.60 -6.87
CA ALA A 60 5.45 -7.62 -5.66
C ALA A 60 5.61 -6.34 -4.82
N HIS A 61 4.55 -5.94 -4.13
CA HIS A 61 4.59 -4.88 -3.15
C HIS A 61 3.79 -5.23 -1.89
N LYS A 62 4.13 -4.58 -0.77
CA LYS A 62 3.36 -4.72 0.47
C LYS A 62 2.01 -4.01 0.36
N GLY A 63 1.02 -4.54 1.07
CA GLY A 63 -0.22 -3.81 1.34
C GLY A 63 0.02 -2.65 2.30
N VAL A 64 -0.86 -1.66 2.25
CA VAL A 64 -0.80 -0.44 3.07
C VAL A 64 -2.15 -0.22 3.74
N SER A 65 -2.16 -0.09 5.07
CA SER A 65 -3.36 0.25 5.83
C SER A 65 -3.00 1.25 6.92
N MET A 66 -3.47 2.48 6.77
CA MET A 66 -3.36 3.50 7.80
C MET A 66 -4.66 3.56 8.59
N MET A 67 -4.57 3.38 9.91
CA MET A 67 -5.73 3.25 10.78
C MET A 67 -5.60 4.14 12.00
N THR A 68 -6.75 4.50 12.57
CA THR A 68 -6.85 5.23 13.83
C THR A 68 -7.57 4.38 14.86
N VAL A 69 -6.95 4.22 16.02
CA VAL A 69 -7.58 3.68 17.21
C VAL A 69 -7.93 4.83 18.13
N THR A 70 -9.22 5.01 18.41
CA THR A 70 -9.73 6.08 19.25
C THR A 70 -10.33 5.50 20.53
N VAL A 71 -9.95 6.04 21.69
CA VAL A 71 -10.51 5.70 23.00
C VAL A 71 -11.19 6.91 23.60
N HIS A 72 -12.47 6.77 23.86
CA HIS A 72 -13.28 7.75 24.59
C HIS A 72 -13.48 7.28 26.02
N GLY A 73 -13.00 8.07 26.96
CA GLY A 73 -13.21 7.92 28.39
C GLY A 73 -14.14 8.99 28.94
N ALA A 74 -14.01 9.26 30.22
CA ALA A 74 -14.71 10.36 30.90
C ALA A 74 -13.71 11.22 31.67
N ALA A 75 -13.68 12.51 31.38
CA ALA A 75 -12.83 13.45 32.11
C ALA A 75 -13.36 13.74 33.52
N GLY A 76 -12.45 13.98 34.46
CA GLY A 76 -12.74 14.36 35.86
C GLY A 76 -11.50 14.95 36.50
N HIS A 77 -11.59 15.37 37.74
CA HIS A 77 -10.45 15.89 38.47
C HIS A 77 -9.51 14.75 38.87
N SER A 78 -8.22 14.85 38.55
CA SER A 78 -7.26 13.77 38.72
C SER A 78 -7.01 13.29 40.15
N SER A 79 -7.36 14.14 41.16
CA SER A 79 -7.23 13.79 42.59
C SER A 79 -8.24 12.74 43.06
N ASP A 80 -9.30 12.51 42.30
CA ASP A 80 -10.29 11.47 42.57
C ASP A 80 -10.55 10.63 41.32
N PRO A 81 -9.91 9.46 41.17
CA PRO A 81 -10.04 8.57 40.01
C PRO A 81 -11.49 8.10 39.77
N SER A 82 -12.36 8.12 40.77
CA SER A 82 -13.77 7.72 40.64
C SER A 82 -14.60 8.65 39.78
N LEU A 83 -14.11 9.88 39.52
CA LEU A 83 -14.81 10.92 38.74
C LEU A 83 -14.72 10.77 37.25
N GLY A 84 -13.97 9.74 36.73
CA GLY A 84 -13.83 9.56 35.30
C GLY A 84 -13.35 8.19 34.91
N ASN A 85 -13.14 8.00 33.57
CA ASN A 85 -12.56 6.81 32.99
C ASN A 85 -11.38 7.23 32.09
N ASN A 86 -10.17 6.84 32.49
CA ASN A 86 -8.95 7.34 31.84
C ASN A 86 -8.71 6.65 30.47
N ALA A 87 -8.91 7.41 29.39
CA ALA A 87 -8.67 6.94 28.03
C ALA A 87 -7.18 6.61 27.78
N LEU A 88 -6.25 7.31 28.43
CA LEU A 88 -4.81 7.08 28.26
C LEU A 88 -4.37 5.76 28.92
N ASP A 89 -4.94 5.40 30.08
CA ASP A 89 -4.67 4.10 30.72
C ASP A 89 -5.17 2.94 29.85
N THR A 90 -6.32 3.12 29.19
CA THR A 90 -6.83 2.13 28.23
C THR A 90 -5.94 2.07 26.99
N MET A 91 -5.54 3.21 26.45
CA MET A 91 -4.67 3.27 25.27
C MET A 91 -3.31 2.62 25.54
N HIS A 92 -2.75 2.76 26.74
CA HIS A 92 -1.53 2.05 27.13
C HIS A 92 -1.66 0.52 26.96
N LYS A 93 -2.77 -0.07 27.39
CA LYS A 93 -3.03 -1.51 27.23
C LYS A 93 -3.19 -1.87 25.74
N VAL A 94 -3.90 -1.06 24.97
CA VAL A 94 -4.09 -1.23 23.52
C VAL A 94 -2.74 -1.20 22.79
N MET A 95 -1.87 -0.24 23.10
CA MET A 95 -0.53 -0.17 22.52
C MET A 95 0.28 -1.44 22.84
N GLY A 96 0.21 -1.97 24.05
CA GLY A 96 0.83 -3.24 24.43
C GLY A 96 0.32 -4.41 23.58
N ALA A 97 -1.00 -4.50 23.39
CA ALA A 97 -1.61 -5.55 22.57
C ALA A 97 -1.19 -5.44 21.08
N LEU A 98 -1.11 -4.22 20.53
CA LEU A 98 -0.65 -3.97 19.16
C LEU A 98 0.84 -4.32 18.97
N ILE A 99 1.68 -4.03 19.96
CA ILE A 99 3.11 -4.42 19.94
C ILE A 99 3.25 -5.95 19.95
N SER A 100 2.48 -6.66 20.77
CA SER A 100 2.46 -8.12 20.77
C SER A 100 1.95 -8.67 19.44
N PHE A 101 0.88 -8.10 18.90
CA PHE A 101 0.33 -8.50 17.61
C PHE A 101 1.33 -8.33 16.47
N ARG A 102 2.08 -7.22 16.45
CA ARG A 102 3.19 -7.02 15.50
C ARG A 102 4.22 -8.13 15.55
N GLN A 103 4.60 -8.58 16.75
CA GLN A 103 5.57 -9.67 16.93
C GLN A 103 5.02 -10.99 16.39
N GLU A 104 3.77 -11.32 16.73
CA GLU A 104 3.10 -12.53 16.23
C GLU A 104 2.97 -12.55 14.70
N LEU A 105 2.64 -11.42 14.06
CA LEU A 105 2.58 -11.31 12.61
C LEU A 105 3.96 -11.57 12.00
N ALA A 106 5.03 -11.00 12.57
CA ALA A 106 6.39 -11.16 12.08
C ALA A 106 6.91 -12.61 12.23
N GLU A 107 6.49 -13.31 13.28
CA GLU A 107 6.84 -14.72 13.50
C GLU A 107 6.11 -15.66 12.52
N LYS A 108 4.85 -15.36 12.22
CA LYS A 108 3.97 -16.22 11.38
C LYS A 108 4.15 -16.01 9.88
N HIS A 109 4.53 -14.81 9.46
CA HIS A 109 4.54 -14.43 8.05
C HIS A 109 5.90 -13.89 7.64
N GLN A 110 6.50 -14.52 6.64
CA GLN A 110 7.77 -14.11 6.07
C GLN A 110 7.73 -14.25 4.55
N HIS A 111 8.36 -13.30 3.85
CA HIS A 111 8.52 -13.33 2.40
C HIS A 111 9.96 -12.97 2.02
N PRO A 112 10.76 -13.91 1.50
CA PRO A 112 12.21 -13.73 1.30
C PRO A 112 12.56 -12.68 0.22
N GLY A 113 11.61 -12.32 -0.64
CA GLY A 113 11.79 -11.31 -1.68
C GLY A 113 11.90 -9.88 -1.17
N PHE A 114 11.45 -9.59 0.05
CA PHE A 114 11.49 -8.23 0.61
C PHE A 114 12.70 -8.02 1.50
N THR A 115 13.30 -6.81 1.44
CA THR A 115 14.38 -6.41 2.36
C THR A 115 13.93 -6.49 3.82
N VAL A 116 12.73 -5.96 4.13
CA VAL A 116 12.04 -6.21 5.40
C VAL A 116 11.06 -7.34 5.15
N ASN A 117 11.49 -8.56 5.39
CA ASN A 117 10.82 -9.80 4.99
C ASN A 117 9.60 -10.19 5.84
N VAL A 118 9.15 -9.34 6.75
CA VAL A 118 8.01 -9.55 7.65
C VAL A 118 6.96 -8.43 7.47
N PRO A 119 5.70 -8.66 7.88
CA PRO A 119 4.73 -7.58 8.02
C PRO A 119 5.20 -6.56 9.05
N THR A 120 4.83 -5.30 8.89
CA THR A 120 5.16 -4.26 9.88
C THR A 120 3.92 -3.57 10.39
N LEU A 121 3.90 -3.23 11.68
CA LEU A 121 2.91 -2.39 12.32
C LEU A 121 3.64 -1.29 13.09
N ASN A 122 3.48 -0.05 12.65
CA ASN A 122 4.08 1.11 13.27
C ASN A 122 3.04 1.89 14.07
N LEU A 123 3.37 2.23 15.31
CA LEU A 123 2.61 3.19 16.12
C LEU A 123 3.15 4.57 15.79
N GLY A 124 2.49 5.28 14.86
CA GLY A 124 3.06 6.45 14.19
C GLY A 124 2.80 7.78 14.89
N CYS A 125 1.58 7.98 15.37
CA CYS A 125 1.17 9.25 15.99
C CYS A 125 0.24 8.99 17.17
N MET A 126 0.46 9.71 18.28
CA MET A 126 -0.36 9.62 19.49
C MET A 126 -0.78 11.01 19.94
N ARG A 127 -2.06 11.20 20.23
CA ARG A 127 -2.62 12.40 20.82
C ARG A 127 -3.53 12.02 21.98
N ALA A 128 -3.32 12.60 23.17
CA ALA A 128 -4.15 12.27 24.32
C ALA A 128 -4.13 13.40 25.37
N GLY A 129 -5.30 13.60 26.00
CA GLY A 129 -5.47 14.52 27.10
C GLY A 129 -5.18 15.98 26.77
N ASP A 130 -5.34 16.84 27.76
CA ASP A 130 -5.16 18.30 27.61
C ASP A 130 -4.49 18.94 28.85
N ASN A 131 -4.60 18.33 30.03
CA ASN A 131 -4.06 18.89 31.26
C ASN A 131 -3.72 17.78 32.28
N PRO A 132 -2.54 17.81 32.95
CA PRO A 132 -2.12 16.78 33.88
C PRO A 132 -2.99 16.66 35.15
N ASN A 133 -3.78 17.69 35.53
CA ASN A 133 -4.70 17.60 36.67
C ASN A 133 -6.11 17.11 36.28
N ARG A 134 -6.25 16.56 35.07
CA ARG A 134 -7.52 16.05 34.56
C ARG A 134 -7.37 14.59 34.14
N ILE A 135 -8.35 13.74 34.47
CA ILE A 135 -8.46 12.39 33.95
C ILE A 135 -8.61 12.49 32.42
N CYS A 136 -7.80 11.78 31.66
CA CYS A 136 -7.82 11.84 30.21
C CYS A 136 -9.12 11.29 29.62
N GLY A 137 -9.92 12.16 29.00
CA GLY A 137 -11.20 11.78 28.42
C GLY A 137 -11.13 11.33 26.97
N HIS A 138 -9.98 11.50 26.29
CA HIS A 138 -9.82 11.15 24.87
C HIS A 138 -8.37 10.81 24.54
N ALA A 139 -8.17 9.72 23.83
CA ALA A 139 -6.86 9.32 23.28
C ALA A 139 -7.04 8.79 21.87
N GLU A 140 -6.14 9.17 20.97
CA GLU A 140 -6.09 8.75 19.57
C GLU A 140 -4.70 8.26 19.23
N LEU A 141 -4.62 7.07 18.60
CA LEU A 141 -3.38 6.47 18.09
C LEU A 141 -3.54 6.18 16.61
N GLN A 142 -2.66 6.73 15.79
CA GLN A 142 -2.59 6.42 14.36
C GLN A 142 -1.48 5.39 14.13
N ILE A 143 -1.80 4.38 13.34
CA ILE A 143 -0.92 3.26 13.03
C ILE A 143 -0.79 3.06 11.52
N ASP A 144 0.37 2.55 11.08
CA ASP A 144 0.63 2.11 9.70
C ASP A 144 0.92 0.60 9.72
N LEU A 145 0.08 -0.17 9.03
CA LEU A 145 0.19 -1.61 8.89
C LEU A 145 0.58 -1.95 7.45
N ARG A 146 1.70 -2.68 7.29
CA ARG A 146 2.18 -3.17 5.99
C ARG A 146 2.10 -4.68 5.94
N LEU A 147 1.26 -5.22 5.07
CA LEU A 147 1.03 -6.65 4.92
C LEU A 147 1.86 -7.22 3.76
N LEU A 148 2.27 -8.48 3.88
CA LEU A 148 2.94 -9.21 2.81
C LEU A 148 1.93 -9.82 1.83
N PRO A 149 2.32 -10.08 0.57
CA PRO A 149 1.54 -10.90 -0.34
C PRO A 149 1.10 -12.24 0.29
N GLY A 150 -0.09 -12.69 -0.07
CA GLY A 150 -0.69 -13.90 0.50
C GLY A 150 -1.37 -13.73 1.86
N MET A 151 -1.24 -12.58 2.52
CA MET A 151 -1.98 -12.29 3.74
C MET A 151 -3.39 -11.76 3.39
N ASP A 152 -4.39 -12.26 4.09
CA ASP A 152 -5.76 -11.75 4.03
C ASP A 152 -5.87 -10.45 4.84
N SER A 153 -5.97 -9.32 4.15
CA SER A 153 -6.03 -8.00 4.76
C SER A 153 -7.23 -7.82 5.68
N ASP A 154 -8.41 -8.33 5.28
CA ASP A 154 -9.63 -8.18 6.07
C ASP A 154 -9.55 -9.02 7.35
N ALA A 155 -9.03 -10.24 7.27
CA ALA A 155 -8.82 -11.08 8.44
C ALA A 155 -7.81 -10.48 9.43
N VAL A 156 -6.75 -9.85 8.94
CA VAL A 156 -5.76 -9.17 9.81
C VAL A 156 -6.37 -7.92 10.45
N HIS A 157 -7.14 -7.12 9.73
CA HIS A 157 -7.84 -5.96 10.29
C HIS A 157 -8.83 -6.37 11.39
N GLN A 158 -9.61 -7.42 11.17
CA GLN A 158 -10.53 -7.95 12.18
C GLN A 158 -9.79 -8.45 13.44
N GLN A 159 -8.66 -9.14 13.27
CA GLN A 159 -7.84 -9.56 14.41
C GLN A 159 -7.26 -8.38 15.18
N LEU A 160 -6.80 -7.34 14.48
CA LEU A 160 -6.30 -6.11 15.08
C LEU A 160 -7.38 -5.42 15.91
N GLU A 161 -8.56 -5.22 15.34
CA GLU A 161 -9.71 -4.61 16.02
C GLU A 161 -10.10 -5.42 17.26
N GLN A 162 -10.22 -6.75 17.14
CA GLN A 162 -10.57 -7.63 18.26
C GLN A 162 -9.56 -7.50 19.41
N ARG A 163 -8.26 -7.45 19.12
CA ARG A 163 -7.22 -7.28 20.15
C ARG A 163 -7.30 -5.92 20.84
N CYS A 164 -7.64 -4.87 20.10
CA CYS A 164 -7.88 -3.55 20.68
C CYS A 164 -9.08 -3.59 21.62
N GLN A 165 -10.18 -4.22 21.23
CA GLN A 165 -11.39 -4.38 22.05
C GLN A 165 -11.12 -5.22 23.32
N ASP A 166 -10.41 -6.34 23.17
CA ASP A 166 -10.04 -7.20 24.29
C ASP A 166 -9.16 -6.45 25.30
N ALA A 167 -8.19 -5.66 24.82
CA ALA A 167 -7.32 -4.85 25.68
C ALA A 167 -8.06 -3.71 26.40
N ALA A 168 -9.13 -3.19 25.81
CA ALA A 168 -9.99 -2.18 26.43
C ALA A 168 -11.05 -2.76 27.37
N ALA A 169 -11.24 -4.08 27.40
CA ALA A 169 -12.27 -4.72 28.19
C ALA A 169 -12.16 -4.37 29.68
N GLY A 170 -13.27 -4.07 30.31
CA GLY A 170 -13.36 -3.69 31.75
C GLY A 170 -12.86 -2.28 32.08
N SER A 171 -12.48 -1.46 31.12
CA SER A 171 -12.02 -0.08 31.34
C SER A 171 -13.13 0.96 31.46
N ASN A 172 -14.38 0.60 31.17
CA ASN A 172 -15.53 1.51 31.05
C ASN A 172 -15.29 2.66 30.04
N THR A 173 -14.42 2.43 29.05
CA THR A 173 -14.19 3.36 27.92
C THR A 173 -14.82 2.79 26.65
N GLN A 174 -15.05 3.64 25.64
CA GLN A 174 -15.47 3.22 24.32
C GLN A 174 -14.25 3.23 23.38
N LEU A 175 -14.06 2.16 22.62
CA LEU A 175 -12.98 2.06 21.65
C LEU A 175 -13.55 1.88 20.25
N THR A 176 -13.00 2.61 19.29
CA THR A 176 -13.28 2.46 17.85
C THR A 176 -11.98 2.33 17.08
N VAL A 177 -12.02 1.52 16.02
CA VAL A 177 -10.94 1.41 15.03
C VAL A 177 -11.51 1.83 13.69
N SER A 178 -10.84 2.74 12.99
CA SER A 178 -11.25 3.21 11.67
C SER A 178 -10.05 3.34 10.74
N THR A 179 -10.27 3.26 9.44
CA THR A 179 -9.25 3.52 8.44
C THR A 179 -9.14 5.03 8.16
N LEU A 180 -7.92 5.54 8.02
CA LEU A 180 -7.68 6.92 7.57
C LEU A 180 -7.96 7.07 6.07
N TYR A 181 -7.55 6.06 5.30
CA TYR A 181 -7.78 5.94 3.87
C TYR A 181 -8.18 4.50 3.54
N PRO A 182 -8.87 4.26 2.42
CA PRO A 182 -9.16 2.91 1.97
C PRO A 182 -7.86 2.10 1.83
N PRO A 183 -7.74 0.92 2.45
CA PRO A 183 -6.50 0.16 2.44
C PRO A 183 -6.13 -0.30 1.03
N VAL A 184 -4.83 -0.36 0.74
CA VAL A 184 -4.28 -0.93 -0.50
C VAL A 184 -3.86 -2.36 -0.20
N PRO A 185 -4.46 -3.37 -0.83
CA PRO A 185 -4.05 -4.76 -0.63
C PRO A 185 -2.62 -5.03 -1.13
N PRO A 186 -1.94 -6.04 -0.59
CA PRO A 186 -0.65 -6.47 -1.12
C PRO A 186 -0.81 -7.05 -2.53
N PHE A 187 0.27 -7.04 -3.30
CA PHE A 187 0.31 -7.51 -4.67
C PHE A 187 1.51 -8.42 -4.89
N GLU A 188 1.30 -9.47 -5.67
CA GLU A 188 2.38 -10.33 -6.18
C GLU A 188 1.98 -10.98 -7.50
N SER A 189 2.84 -10.83 -8.51
CA SER A 189 2.83 -11.58 -9.77
C SER A 189 4.00 -12.55 -9.80
N PRO A 190 4.01 -13.56 -10.70
CA PRO A 190 5.16 -14.45 -10.84
C PRO A 190 6.43 -13.66 -11.19
N ALA A 191 7.48 -13.82 -10.37
CA ALA A 191 8.79 -13.18 -10.61
C ALA A 191 9.42 -13.62 -11.94
N ASP A 192 9.04 -14.80 -12.42
CA ASP A 192 9.48 -15.39 -13.69
C ASP A 192 8.41 -15.30 -14.80
N GLY A 193 7.39 -14.49 -14.63
CA GLY A 193 6.34 -14.26 -15.62
C GLY A 193 6.88 -13.64 -16.93
N ASN A 194 6.16 -13.84 -18.02
CA ASN A 194 6.61 -13.39 -19.35
C ASN A 194 6.91 -11.88 -19.40
N LEU A 195 6.03 -11.06 -18.87
CA LEU A 195 6.23 -9.61 -18.84
C LEU A 195 7.39 -9.21 -17.94
N THR A 196 7.51 -9.83 -16.75
CA THR A 196 8.62 -9.58 -15.80
C THR A 196 9.96 -9.92 -16.42
N LYS A 197 10.09 -11.11 -17.04
CA LYS A 197 11.31 -11.54 -17.74
C LYS A 197 11.68 -10.58 -18.86
N MET A 198 10.72 -10.24 -19.71
CA MET A 198 10.98 -9.32 -20.82
C MET A 198 11.46 -7.94 -20.33
N LEU A 199 10.79 -7.36 -19.35
CA LEU A 199 11.22 -6.09 -18.77
C LEU A 199 12.61 -6.19 -18.13
N SER A 200 12.91 -7.30 -17.44
CA SER A 200 14.23 -7.58 -16.87
C SER A 200 15.33 -7.62 -17.92
N GLU A 201 15.10 -8.35 -19.01
CA GLU A 201 16.05 -8.46 -20.13
C GLU A 201 16.26 -7.12 -20.83
N LEU A 202 15.18 -6.36 -21.08
CA LEU A 202 15.26 -5.08 -21.80
C LEU A 202 15.88 -3.95 -20.97
N SER A 203 15.72 -3.97 -19.65
CA SER A 203 16.26 -2.95 -18.75
C SER A 203 17.61 -3.33 -18.14
N ASP A 204 18.06 -4.57 -18.33
CA ASP A 204 19.24 -5.15 -17.65
C ASP A 204 19.15 -4.99 -16.13
N ARG A 205 17.97 -5.27 -15.57
CA ARG A 205 17.66 -5.17 -14.13
C ARG A 205 17.03 -6.45 -13.63
N THR A 206 17.52 -6.95 -12.49
CA THR A 206 16.91 -8.09 -11.80
C THR A 206 15.53 -7.71 -11.24
N PRO A 207 14.50 -8.55 -11.42
CA PRO A 207 13.20 -8.29 -10.79
C PRO A 207 13.30 -8.15 -9.28
N GLY A 208 12.49 -7.24 -8.72
CA GLY A 208 12.53 -6.92 -7.30
C GLY A 208 11.14 -6.73 -6.68
N THR A 209 11.15 -6.30 -5.44
CA THR A 209 9.96 -5.98 -4.63
C THR A 209 10.08 -4.61 -3.99
N VAL A 210 8.96 -3.98 -3.63
CA VAL A 210 8.93 -2.69 -2.96
C VAL A 210 8.01 -2.71 -1.73
N ALA A 211 8.26 -1.82 -0.78
CA ALA A 211 7.48 -1.74 0.44
C ALA A 211 6.28 -0.75 0.34
N PHE A 212 6.25 0.11 -0.68
CA PHE A 212 5.13 1.00 -0.94
C PHE A 212 4.02 0.30 -1.73
N GLY A 213 2.78 0.79 -1.62
CA GLY A 213 1.62 0.27 -2.35
C GLY A 213 1.47 0.98 -3.69
N THR A 214 0.86 0.31 -4.65
CA THR A 214 0.54 0.84 -5.98
C THR A 214 -0.83 0.34 -6.45
N GLU A 215 -1.28 0.77 -7.61
CA GLU A 215 -2.51 0.29 -8.25
C GLU A 215 -2.42 -1.16 -8.79
N ALA A 216 -1.27 -1.83 -8.69
CA ALA A 216 -1.03 -3.14 -9.31
C ALA A 216 -2.02 -4.23 -8.87
N HIS A 217 -2.38 -4.26 -7.58
CA HIS A 217 -3.38 -5.20 -7.06
C HIS A 217 -4.72 -5.09 -7.80
N PHE A 218 -5.16 -3.87 -8.13
CA PHE A 218 -6.46 -3.66 -8.78
C PHE A 218 -6.48 -4.24 -10.21
N LEU A 219 -5.39 -4.05 -10.96
CA LEU A 219 -5.31 -4.62 -12.31
C LEU A 219 -5.14 -6.14 -12.28
N GLN A 220 -4.41 -6.67 -11.29
CA GLN A 220 -4.34 -8.12 -11.06
C GLN A 220 -5.72 -8.71 -10.75
N THR A 221 -6.56 -8.01 -9.97
CA THR A 221 -7.94 -8.44 -9.68
C THR A 221 -8.79 -8.53 -10.96
N LEU A 222 -8.47 -7.75 -11.99
CA LEU A 222 -9.10 -7.86 -13.32
C LEU A 222 -8.55 -9.01 -14.18
N GLY A 223 -7.61 -9.81 -13.64
CA GLY A 223 -7.04 -10.99 -14.30
C GLY A 223 -5.76 -10.74 -15.09
N MET A 224 -5.16 -9.53 -15.00
CA MET A 224 -3.95 -9.19 -15.75
C MET A 224 -2.68 -9.66 -15.03
N GLN A 225 -1.70 -10.17 -15.77
CA GLN A 225 -0.33 -10.30 -15.28
C GLN A 225 0.26 -8.88 -15.19
N THR A 226 0.43 -8.38 -13.97
CA THR A 226 0.80 -7.01 -13.71
C THR A 226 2.25 -6.91 -13.24
N VAL A 227 2.97 -5.88 -13.69
CA VAL A 227 4.31 -5.52 -13.24
C VAL A 227 4.34 -4.02 -12.97
N VAL A 228 4.96 -3.61 -11.87
CA VAL A 228 5.22 -2.20 -11.59
C VAL A 228 6.58 -1.85 -12.17
N TRP A 229 6.63 -0.84 -13.06
CA TRP A 229 7.85 -0.49 -13.76
C TRP A 229 7.78 0.91 -14.35
N GLY A 230 8.83 1.69 -14.16
CA GLY A 230 8.97 2.98 -14.81
C GLY A 230 10.27 3.69 -14.45
N PRO A 231 10.50 4.84 -15.09
CA PRO A 231 11.67 5.67 -14.87
C PRO A 231 11.56 6.48 -13.58
N GLY A 232 12.68 6.99 -13.11
CA GLY A 232 12.77 7.76 -11.86
C GLY A 232 13.14 6.88 -10.66
N SER A 233 13.25 7.49 -9.50
CA SER A 233 13.55 6.84 -8.23
C SER A 233 12.49 7.18 -7.20
N ILE A 234 12.03 6.20 -6.45
CA ILE A 234 11.11 6.40 -5.34
C ILE A 234 11.69 7.32 -4.26
N ASP A 235 13.01 7.44 -4.16
CA ASP A 235 13.68 8.33 -3.21
C ASP A 235 13.44 9.82 -3.52
N GLN A 236 12.97 10.14 -4.75
CA GLN A 236 12.61 11.49 -5.15
C GLN A 236 11.12 11.78 -4.92
N ALA A 237 10.29 10.76 -4.76
CA ALA A 237 8.86 10.93 -4.58
C ALA A 237 8.54 11.69 -3.29
N HIS A 238 7.57 12.60 -3.36
CA HIS A 238 7.09 13.43 -2.24
C HIS A 238 8.16 14.33 -1.61
N GLN A 239 9.25 14.63 -2.33
CA GLN A 239 10.29 15.55 -1.89
C GLN A 239 10.08 16.96 -2.47
N PRO A 240 10.48 18.03 -1.75
CA PRO A 240 10.64 19.33 -2.38
C PRO A 240 11.59 19.21 -3.57
N ASP A 241 11.24 19.87 -4.68
CA ASP A 241 12.04 19.84 -5.93
C ASP A 241 12.17 18.43 -6.55
N GLU A 242 11.15 17.59 -6.43
CA GLU A 242 11.07 16.28 -7.09
C GLU A 242 11.44 16.39 -8.58
N TYR A 243 12.28 15.48 -9.05
CA TYR A 243 12.77 15.49 -10.42
C TYR A 243 12.83 14.09 -11.03
N LEU A 244 12.80 14.05 -12.37
CA LEU A 244 13.10 12.87 -13.16
C LEU A 244 14.40 13.07 -13.93
N GLU A 245 15.34 12.14 -13.79
CA GLU A 245 16.58 12.17 -14.56
C GLU A 245 16.32 11.97 -16.06
N HIS A 246 16.86 12.87 -16.89
CA HIS A 246 16.73 12.75 -18.35
C HIS A 246 17.28 11.43 -18.90
N ALA A 247 18.29 10.86 -18.24
CA ALA A 247 18.89 9.58 -18.61
C ALA A 247 17.91 8.41 -18.58
N HIS A 248 16.82 8.50 -17.80
CA HIS A 248 15.79 7.46 -17.73
C HIS A 248 14.71 7.57 -18.81
N ILE A 249 14.57 8.74 -19.49
CA ILE A 249 13.44 9.00 -20.39
C ILE A 249 13.52 8.11 -21.63
N GLN A 250 14.62 8.19 -22.40
CA GLN A 250 14.74 7.45 -23.66
C GLN A 250 14.76 5.93 -23.44
N PRO A 251 15.51 5.37 -22.47
CA PRO A 251 15.45 3.93 -22.18
C PRO A 251 14.04 3.44 -21.82
N ALA A 252 13.26 4.26 -21.09
CA ALA A 252 11.88 3.90 -20.78
C ALA A 252 10.99 3.84 -22.03
N ILE A 253 11.11 4.82 -22.93
CA ILE A 253 10.36 4.86 -24.20
C ILE A 253 10.73 3.65 -25.05
N ASP A 254 12.04 3.40 -25.26
CA ASP A 254 12.54 2.29 -26.09
C ASP A 254 12.08 0.94 -25.55
N THR A 255 12.08 0.76 -24.23
CA THR A 255 11.61 -0.46 -23.57
C THR A 255 10.11 -0.64 -23.79
N LEU A 256 9.30 0.38 -23.56
CA LEU A 256 7.84 0.32 -23.78
C LEU A 256 7.53 0.01 -25.26
N GLN A 257 8.23 0.61 -26.23
CA GLN A 257 8.06 0.31 -27.64
C GLN A 257 8.32 -1.16 -27.97
N LYS A 258 9.39 -1.73 -27.42
CA LYS A 258 9.71 -3.16 -27.58
C LYS A 258 8.65 -4.06 -26.95
N VAL A 259 8.14 -3.70 -25.75
CA VAL A 259 7.06 -4.43 -25.09
C VAL A 259 5.78 -4.40 -25.93
N ILE A 260 5.37 -3.21 -26.40
CA ILE A 260 4.19 -3.05 -27.27
C ILE A 260 4.38 -3.88 -28.57
N GLY A 261 5.53 -3.75 -29.23
CA GLY A 261 5.83 -4.55 -30.42
C GLY A 261 5.72 -6.06 -30.16
N ARG A 262 6.19 -6.54 -29.01
CA ARG A 262 6.16 -7.97 -28.69
C ARG A 262 4.78 -8.52 -28.38
N PHE A 263 3.96 -7.77 -27.67
CA PHE A 263 2.66 -8.25 -27.18
C PHE A 263 1.47 -7.79 -28.02
N CYS A 264 1.60 -6.71 -28.81
CA CYS A 264 0.50 -6.15 -29.56
C CYS A 264 0.65 -6.27 -31.08
N GLN A 265 1.86 -6.49 -31.63
CA GLN A 265 2.05 -6.73 -33.08
C GLN A 265 1.99 -8.23 -33.40
N ALA A 266 1.61 -8.57 -34.63
CA ALA A 266 1.55 -9.94 -35.14
C ALA A 266 2.95 -10.50 -35.42
#